data_8d3efc1eb9ea05a76df1e59eee938524
#
_entry.id   8d3efc1eb9ea05a76df1e59eee938524
#
_cell.length_a   1.000
_cell.length_b   1.000
_cell.length_c   1.000
_cell.angle_alpha   90.00
_cell.angle_beta   90.00
_cell.angle_gamma   90.00
#
_symmetry.space_group_name_H-M   'P 1'
#
loop_
_entity.id
_entity.type
_entity.pdbx_description
1 polymer ?
#
loop_
_entity_poly.entity_id
_entity_poly.type
_entity_poly.pdbx_seq_one_letter_code
_entity_poly.pdbx_strand_id
1 'polypeptide(L)'
;MHVIIATDGSKQSLQAARYLKSFADPDTITSIGVLAVTSPLAAVPFASEGDTGRKDIEELSFRAAAEAATAQIAEVLADWGPKVTQQVRSGSPATEIVKAAKAKEAGLIVVASQSGRASAVLMGSVAHRVLNHATCPVLVVRPGAKVKKPAKR
;
A
#
# COMPACT_ATOMS: atom_id res chain seq x y z
N MET A 1 -18.13 2.29 -3.01
CA MET A 1 -17.17 2.96 -2.07
C MET A 1 -15.81 3.12 -2.72
N HIS A 2 -15.00 4.08 -2.26
CA HIS A 2 -13.57 4.18 -2.62
C HIS A 2 -12.74 3.30 -1.68
N VAL A 3 -11.76 2.57 -2.20
CA VAL A 3 -10.86 1.71 -1.43
C VAL A 3 -9.42 2.20 -1.59
N ILE A 4 -8.66 2.29 -0.51
CA ILE A 4 -7.21 2.55 -0.54
C ILE A 4 -6.49 1.22 -0.29
N ILE A 5 -5.57 0.86 -1.17
CA ILE A 5 -4.66 -0.28 -0.98
C ILE A 5 -3.25 0.25 -0.84
N ALA A 6 -2.62 0.00 0.30
CA ALA A 6 -1.24 0.40 0.53
C ALA A 6 -0.27 -0.72 0.10
N THR A 7 0.83 -0.33 -0.52
CA THR A 7 1.90 -1.24 -0.92
C THR A 7 3.27 -0.69 -0.57
N ASP A 8 4.16 -1.57 -0.19
CA ASP A 8 5.60 -1.32 -0.03
C ASP A 8 6.45 -2.13 -1.04
N GLY A 9 5.81 -2.72 -2.05
CA GLY A 9 6.44 -3.59 -3.02
C GLY A 9 6.68 -5.02 -2.55
N SER A 10 6.28 -5.37 -1.32
CA SER A 10 6.42 -6.72 -0.78
C SER A 10 5.42 -7.70 -1.38
N LYS A 11 5.74 -8.99 -1.30
CA LYS A 11 4.82 -10.07 -1.66
C LYS A 11 3.55 -10.05 -0.79
N GLN A 12 3.67 -9.61 0.44
CA GLN A 12 2.56 -9.51 1.38
C GLN A 12 1.55 -8.44 0.96
N SER A 13 2.01 -7.28 0.50
CA SER A 13 1.10 -6.24 -0.01
C SER A 13 0.39 -6.66 -1.30
N LEU A 14 1.10 -7.37 -2.19
CA LEU A 14 0.49 -7.96 -3.38
C LEU A 14 -0.56 -9.02 -3.02
N GLN A 15 -0.27 -9.85 -2.03
CA GLN A 15 -1.21 -10.84 -1.51
C GLN A 15 -2.45 -10.19 -0.90
N ALA A 16 -2.31 -9.05 -0.24
CA ALA A 16 -3.42 -8.30 0.32
C ALA A 16 -4.40 -7.83 -0.79
N ALA A 17 -3.87 -7.32 -1.91
CA ALA A 17 -4.68 -6.94 -3.05
C ALA A 17 -5.40 -8.14 -3.69
N ARG A 18 -4.71 -9.26 -3.86
CA ARG A 18 -5.29 -10.51 -4.36
C ARG A 18 -6.38 -11.06 -3.44
N TYR A 19 -6.16 -10.95 -2.13
CA TYR A 19 -7.14 -11.38 -1.14
C TYR A 19 -8.43 -10.54 -1.23
N LEU A 20 -8.32 -9.21 -1.29
CA LEU A 20 -9.47 -8.34 -1.51
C LEU A 20 -10.25 -8.74 -2.77
N LYS A 21 -9.55 -8.90 -3.89
CA LYS A 21 -10.15 -9.30 -5.18
C LYS A 21 -10.88 -10.65 -5.09
N SER A 22 -10.46 -11.54 -4.19
CA SER A 22 -11.00 -12.91 -4.11
C SER A 22 -12.38 -13.00 -3.45
N PHE A 23 -12.77 -11.99 -2.66
CA PHE A 23 -14.03 -12.08 -1.91
C PHE A 23 -14.94 -10.85 -2.05
N ALA A 24 -14.37 -9.68 -2.36
CA ALA A 24 -15.15 -8.46 -2.46
C ALA A 24 -15.92 -8.40 -3.78
N ASP A 25 -17.12 -7.84 -3.70
CA ASP A 25 -17.94 -7.58 -4.87
C ASP A 25 -17.46 -6.32 -5.59
N PRO A 26 -16.99 -6.41 -6.84
CA PRO A 26 -16.50 -5.25 -7.59
C PRO A 26 -17.58 -4.17 -7.79
N ASP A 27 -18.84 -4.53 -7.85
CA ASP A 27 -19.94 -3.58 -8.07
C ASP A 27 -20.16 -2.65 -6.87
N THR A 28 -19.70 -3.05 -5.70
CA THR A 28 -19.73 -2.20 -4.49
C THR A 28 -18.58 -1.21 -4.41
N ILE A 29 -17.54 -1.40 -5.23
CA ILE A 29 -16.33 -0.59 -5.24
C ILE A 29 -16.34 0.33 -6.47
N THR A 30 -16.42 1.63 -6.24
CA THR A 30 -16.43 2.63 -7.31
C THR A 30 -15.04 2.90 -7.87
N SER A 31 -14.03 2.90 -7.00
CA SER A 31 -12.64 3.13 -7.39
C SER A 31 -11.66 2.64 -6.33
N ILE A 32 -10.45 2.37 -6.77
CA ILE A 32 -9.34 1.92 -5.92
C ILE A 32 -8.15 2.85 -6.11
N GLY A 33 -7.65 3.40 -5.02
CA GLY A 33 -6.38 4.10 -4.97
C GLY A 33 -5.27 3.17 -4.47
N VAL A 34 -4.32 2.86 -5.32
CA VAL A 34 -3.12 2.10 -4.95
C VAL A 34 -2.04 3.09 -4.53
N LEU A 35 -1.60 3.02 -3.29
CA LEU A 35 -0.72 3.98 -2.67
C LEU A 35 0.57 3.33 -2.20
N ALA A 36 1.70 3.88 -2.64
CA ALA A 36 3.01 3.63 -2.06
C ALA A 36 3.53 4.89 -1.39
N VAL A 37 4.22 4.75 -0.26
CA VAL A 37 4.80 5.86 0.48
C VAL A 37 6.31 5.66 0.56
N THR A 38 7.06 6.65 0.08
CA THR A 38 8.50 6.71 0.25
C THR A 38 8.82 7.52 1.51
N SER A 39 9.66 6.97 2.39
CA SER A 39 10.17 7.75 3.51
C SER A 39 11.20 8.76 2.98
N PRO A 40 11.14 10.05 3.38
CA PRO A 40 12.22 10.96 3.07
C PRO A 40 13.49 10.42 3.71
N LEU A 41 14.59 10.43 2.93
CA LEU A 41 15.90 10.09 3.47
C LEU A 41 16.14 11.02 4.68
N ALA A 42 16.31 10.43 5.84
CA ALA A 42 16.70 11.18 7.03
C ALA A 42 17.95 11.99 6.67
N ALA A 43 17.90 13.31 6.82
CA ALA A 43 19.06 14.16 6.62
C ALA A 43 20.20 13.60 7.47
N VAL A 44 21.20 13.02 6.81
CA VAL A 44 22.40 12.52 7.53
C VAL A 44 23.11 13.75 8.08
N PRO A 45 23.26 13.89 9.39
CA PRO A 45 23.78 15.12 10.01
C PRO A 45 25.18 15.55 9.56
N PHE A 46 25.88 14.71 8.80
CA PHE A 46 27.26 14.90 8.34
C PHE A 46 27.44 14.73 6.82
N ALA A 47 26.41 14.97 6.03
CA ALA A 47 26.57 14.99 4.57
C ALA A 47 27.46 16.19 4.18
N SER A 48 28.67 15.92 3.73
CA SER A 48 29.54 16.93 3.12
C SER A 48 28.89 17.49 1.85
N GLU A 49 29.16 18.77 1.55
CA GLU A 49 28.56 19.54 0.46
C GLU A 49 28.73 18.95 -0.97
N GLY A 50 29.39 17.79 -1.12
CA GLY A 50 29.56 17.08 -2.39
C GLY A 50 28.55 15.98 -2.69
N ASP A 51 27.52 15.75 -1.82
CA ASP A 51 26.66 14.54 -1.86
C ASP A 51 25.26 14.80 -2.42
N THR A 52 24.97 15.96 -2.98
CA THR A 52 23.65 16.31 -3.52
C THR A 52 23.24 15.40 -4.67
N GLY A 53 24.15 15.11 -5.61
CA GLY A 53 23.86 14.24 -6.76
C GLY A 53 23.54 12.79 -6.37
N ARG A 54 24.14 12.27 -5.30
CA ARG A 54 23.89 10.92 -4.79
C ARG A 54 22.52 10.80 -4.12
N LYS A 55 22.11 11.81 -3.37
CA LYS A 55 20.78 11.89 -2.76
C LYS A 55 19.68 11.93 -3.81
N ASP A 56 19.86 12.74 -4.86
CA ASP A 56 18.91 12.85 -5.96
C ASP A 56 18.74 11.52 -6.70
N ILE A 57 19.83 10.79 -6.92
CA ILE A 57 19.80 9.45 -7.55
C ILE A 57 19.10 8.43 -6.65
N GLU A 58 19.35 8.44 -5.35
CA GLU A 58 18.68 7.55 -4.39
C GLU A 58 17.19 7.86 -4.29
N GLU A 59 16.77 9.12 -4.22
CA GLU A 59 15.36 9.53 -4.23
C GLU A 59 14.65 9.09 -5.51
N LEU A 60 15.26 9.27 -6.67
CA LEU A 60 14.72 8.80 -7.94
C LEU A 60 14.58 7.29 -7.98
N SER A 61 15.55 6.55 -7.41
CA SER A 61 15.51 5.09 -7.30
C SER A 61 14.37 4.61 -6.39
N PHE A 62 14.17 5.23 -5.23
CA PHE A 62 13.07 4.90 -4.31
C PHE A 62 11.71 5.22 -4.92
N ARG A 63 11.61 6.34 -5.61
CA ARG A 63 10.38 6.71 -6.33
C ARG A 63 10.07 5.72 -7.44
N ALA A 64 11.03 5.33 -8.24
CA ALA A 64 10.86 4.32 -9.29
C ALA A 64 10.41 2.97 -8.73
N ALA A 65 10.98 2.53 -7.60
CA ALA A 65 10.58 1.32 -6.91
C ALA A 65 9.12 1.41 -6.38
N ALA A 66 8.73 2.56 -5.85
CA ALA A 66 7.36 2.81 -5.39
C ALA A 66 6.35 2.82 -6.54
N GLU A 67 6.70 3.44 -7.66
CA GLU A 67 5.88 3.43 -8.88
C GLU A 67 5.71 2.00 -9.42
N ALA A 68 6.78 1.20 -9.45
CA ALA A 68 6.73 -0.21 -9.84
C ALA A 68 5.84 -1.03 -8.89
N ALA A 69 5.91 -0.76 -7.58
CA ALA A 69 5.08 -1.43 -6.58
C ALA A 69 3.59 -1.15 -6.79
N THR A 70 3.21 0.09 -7.05
CA THR A 70 1.82 0.45 -7.36
C THR A 70 1.35 -0.15 -8.68
N ALA A 71 2.21 -0.19 -9.68
CA ALA A 71 1.91 -0.78 -10.99
C ALA A 71 1.61 -2.28 -10.90
N GLN A 72 2.36 -3.03 -10.09
CA GLN A 72 2.12 -4.46 -9.87
C GLN A 72 0.72 -4.73 -9.30
N ILE A 73 0.27 -3.93 -8.36
CA ILE A 73 -1.08 -4.07 -7.79
C ILE A 73 -2.13 -3.64 -8.82
N ALA A 74 -1.91 -2.54 -9.52
CA ALA A 74 -2.83 -2.09 -10.57
C ALA A 74 -3.02 -3.15 -11.66
N GLU A 75 -1.96 -3.86 -12.05
CA GLU A 75 -2.03 -4.96 -13.01
C GLU A 75 -2.90 -6.12 -12.51
N VAL A 76 -2.75 -6.51 -11.25
CA VAL A 76 -3.59 -7.57 -10.62
C VAL A 76 -5.07 -7.19 -10.62
N LEU A 77 -5.39 -5.92 -10.52
CA LEU A 77 -6.75 -5.40 -10.43
C LEU A 77 -7.35 -4.94 -11.77
N ALA A 78 -6.57 -4.92 -12.85
CA ALA A 78 -6.94 -4.29 -14.11
C ALA A 78 -8.22 -4.87 -14.76
N ASP A 79 -8.46 -6.16 -14.57
CA ASP A 79 -9.59 -6.90 -15.15
C ASP A 79 -10.76 -7.10 -14.16
N TRP A 80 -10.69 -6.45 -12.99
CA TRP A 80 -11.67 -6.70 -11.93
C TRP A 80 -12.94 -5.84 -12.04
N GLY A 81 -12.87 -4.68 -12.67
CA GLY A 81 -13.99 -3.78 -12.89
C GLY A 81 -13.81 -2.37 -12.31
N PRO A 82 -13.48 -2.19 -11.01
CA PRO A 82 -13.31 -0.87 -10.44
C PRO A 82 -12.19 -0.05 -11.11
N LYS A 83 -12.38 1.26 -11.19
CA LYS A 83 -11.31 2.17 -11.68
C LYS A 83 -10.14 2.16 -10.71
N VAL A 84 -8.94 1.84 -11.21
CA VAL A 84 -7.70 1.82 -10.42
C VAL A 84 -6.86 3.06 -10.72
N THR A 85 -6.39 3.73 -9.69
CA THR A 85 -5.44 4.85 -9.77
C THR A 85 -4.20 4.55 -8.94
N GLN A 86 -3.04 5.01 -9.37
CA GLN A 86 -1.76 4.81 -8.70
C GLN A 86 -1.26 6.13 -8.15
N GLN A 87 -0.74 6.11 -6.93
CA GLN A 87 -0.19 7.28 -6.27
C GLN A 87 1.05 6.92 -5.46
N VAL A 88 2.07 7.76 -5.58
CA VAL A 88 3.25 7.72 -4.71
C VAL A 88 3.26 9.00 -3.87
N ARG A 89 3.42 8.84 -2.57
CA ARG A 89 3.55 9.94 -1.61
C ARG A 89 4.88 9.83 -0.87
N SER A 90 5.37 10.94 -0.38
CA SER A 90 6.54 11.01 0.50
C SER A 90 6.12 11.38 1.91
N GLY A 91 6.66 10.69 2.90
CA GLY A 91 6.37 10.95 4.31
C GLY A 91 6.38 9.70 5.17
N SER A 92 5.70 9.76 6.30
CA SER A 92 5.49 8.61 7.17
C SER A 92 4.40 7.71 6.59
N PRO A 93 4.67 6.41 6.34
CA PRO A 93 3.73 5.53 5.66
C PRO A 93 2.32 5.53 6.25
N ALA A 94 2.18 5.26 7.53
CA ALA A 94 0.86 5.20 8.17
C ALA A 94 0.12 6.54 8.11
N THR A 95 0.83 7.65 8.32
CA THR A 95 0.25 8.99 8.25
C THR A 95 -0.27 9.31 6.85
N GLU A 96 0.51 9.03 5.82
CA GLU A 96 0.14 9.31 4.44
C GLU A 96 -1.01 8.41 3.95
N ILE A 97 -1.06 7.16 4.40
CA ILE A 97 -2.18 6.25 4.11
C ILE A 97 -3.48 6.79 4.71
N VAL A 98 -3.47 7.18 5.98
CA VAL A 98 -4.66 7.73 6.66
C VAL A 98 -5.09 9.06 6.06
N LYS A 99 -4.15 9.95 5.72
CA LYS A 99 -4.44 11.21 5.02
C LYS A 99 -5.09 10.97 3.65
N ALA A 100 -4.56 10.03 2.87
CA ALA A 100 -5.11 9.68 1.56
C ALA A 100 -6.54 9.14 1.67
N ALA A 101 -6.78 8.24 2.62
CA ALA A 101 -8.10 7.69 2.87
C ALA A 101 -9.10 8.77 3.29
N LYS A 102 -8.70 9.66 4.17
CA LYS A 102 -9.54 10.78 4.63
C LYS A 102 -9.87 11.75 3.49
N ALA A 103 -8.87 12.14 2.70
CA ALA A 103 -9.04 13.08 1.58
C ALA A 103 -9.95 12.54 0.47
N LYS A 104 -10.01 11.22 0.31
CA LYS A 104 -10.85 10.54 -0.69
C LYS A 104 -12.14 9.96 -0.10
N GLU A 105 -12.42 10.21 1.16
CA GLU A 105 -13.58 9.65 1.87
C GLU A 105 -13.67 8.13 1.66
N ALA A 106 -12.52 7.44 1.81
CA ALA A 106 -12.43 6.01 1.58
C ALA A 106 -13.34 5.24 2.54
N GLY A 107 -14.03 4.25 2.03
CA GLY A 107 -14.83 3.31 2.81
C GLY A 107 -14.04 2.13 3.35
N LEU A 108 -12.81 1.92 2.86
CA LEU A 108 -11.95 0.82 3.28
C LEU A 108 -10.48 1.14 2.99
N ILE A 109 -9.63 0.79 3.95
CA ILE A 109 -8.17 0.71 3.76
C ILE A 109 -7.76 -0.77 3.78
N VAL A 110 -6.92 -1.18 2.85
CA VAL A 110 -6.35 -2.54 2.79
C VAL A 110 -4.84 -2.45 2.97
N VAL A 111 -4.32 -3.16 3.95
CA VAL A 111 -2.89 -3.25 4.26
C VAL A 111 -2.48 -4.69 4.54
N ALA A 112 -1.24 -5.04 4.23
CA ALA A 112 -0.66 -6.27 4.74
C ALA A 112 -0.31 -6.11 6.23
N SER A 113 -0.45 -7.17 7.01
CA SER A 113 -0.11 -7.14 8.43
C SER A 113 1.38 -6.95 8.67
N GLN A 114 2.21 -7.33 7.71
CA GLN A 114 3.67 -7.27 7.77
C GLN A 114 4.26 -7.04 6.39
N SER A 115 5.48 -6.50 6.36
CA SER A 115 6.37 -6.53 5.21
C SER A 115 7.64 -7.34 5.54
N GLY A 116 8.15 -8.10 4.55
CA GLY A 116 9.39 -8.84 4.70
C GLY A 116 9.35 -10.04 5.65
N ARG A 117 10.47 -10.29 6.36
CA ARG A 117 10.71 -11.50 7.16
C ARG A 117 10.24 -11.43 8.62
N ALA A 118 9.42 -10.48 9.00
CA ALA A 118 8.93 -10.39 10.36
C ALA A 118 8.10 -11.62 10.74
N SER A 119 8.07 -11.94 12.04
CA SER A 119 7.27 -13.06 12.58
C SER A 119 5.81 -12.95 12.14
N ALA A 120 5.23 -14.05 11.66
CA ALA A 120 3.82 -14.13 11.28
C ALA A 120 2.83 -13.84 12.44
N VAL A 121 3.33 -13.81 13.65
CA VAL A 121 2.53 -13.59 14.87
C VAL A 121 2.35 -12.10 15.17
N LEU A 122 3.35 -11.28 14.84
CA LEU A 122 3.35 -9.85 15.17
C LEU A 122 2.83 -9.02 13.99
N MET A 123 1.99 -8.05 14.31
CA MET A 123 1.54 -7.06 13.34
C MET A 123 2.62 -5.98 13.16
N GLY A 124 2.94 -5.63 11.91
CA GLY A 124 3.91 -4.60 11.58
C GLY A 124 3.47 -3.20 12.05
N SER A 125 4.45 -2.32 12.23
CA SER A 125 4.22 -0.95 12.76
C SER A 125 3.27 -0.12 11.88
N VAL A 126 3.35 -0.25 10.55
CA VAL A 126 2.48 0.51 9.63
C VAL A 126 1.03 0.06 9.78
N ALA A 127 0.75 -1.25 9.73
CA ALA A 127 -0.61 -1.78 9.90
C ALA A 127 -1.19 -1.41 11.27
N HIS A 128 -0.41 -1.52 12.33
CA HIS A 128 -0.83 -1.14 13.68
C HIS A 128 -1.19 0.35 13.79
N ARG A 129 -0.36 1.22 13.23
CA ARG A 129 -0.61 2.68 13.25
C ARG A 129 -1.82 3.06 12.37
N VAL A 130 -1.98 2.42 11.22
CA VAL A 130 -3.15 2.64 10.36
C VAL A 130 -4.43 2.25 11.11
N LEU A 131 -4.46 1.08 11.77
CA LEU A 131 -5.60 0.66 12.59
C LEU A 131 -5.97 1.67 13.69
N ASN A 132 -4.95 2.23 14.36
CA ASN A 132 -5.19 3.17 15.45
C ASN A 132 -5.66 4.56 14.99
N HIS A 133 -5.36 4.97 13.77
CA HIS A 133 -5.62 6.34 13.30
C HIS A 133 -6.62 6.43 12.14
N ALA A 134 -6.98 5.32 11.52
CA ALA A 134 -7.96 5.31 10.44
C ALA A 134 -9.35 5.70 10.94
N THR A 135 -10.06 6.48 10.13
CA THR A 135 -11.45 6.89 10.38
C THR A 135 -12.46 6.03 9.62
N CYS A 136 -11.99 5.04 8.88
CA CYS A 136 -12.78 4.07 8.13
C CYS A 136 -12.35 2.63 8.47
N PRO A 137 -13.12 1.61 8.08
CA PRO A 137 -12.73 0.20 8.22
C PRO A 137 -11.38 -0.09 7.60
N VAL A 138 -10.63 -0.97 8.23
CA VAL A 138 -9.31 -1.42 7.78
C VAL A 138 -9.29 -2.93 7.67
N LEU A 139 -8.95 -3.44 6.49
CA LEU A 139 -8.69 -4.85 6.25
C LEU A 139 -7.18 -5.08 6.39
N VAL A 140 -6.79 -5.80 7.41
CA VAL A 140 -5.41 -6.23 7.61
C VAL A 140 -5.27 -7.68 7.16
N VAL A 141 -4.52 -7.90 6.08
CA VAL A 141 -4.34 -9.24 5.51
C VAL A 141 -3.08 -9.88 6.08
N ARG A 142 -3.26 -11.02 6.74
CA ARG A 142 -2.16 -11.76 7.36
C ARG A 142 -1.46 -12.68 6.36
N PRO A 143 -0.17 -13.02 6.57
CA PRO A 143 0.51 -14.03 5.80
C PRO A 143 -0.27 -15.35 5.83
N GLY A 144 -0.33 -16.04 4.70
CA GLY A 144 -1.06 -17.31 4.57
C GLY A 144 -2.58 -17.18 4.41
N ALA A 145 -3.13 -15.97 4.35
CA ALA A 145 -4.52 -15.78 3.98
C ALA A 145 -4.79 -16.43 2.61
N LYS A 146 -5.71 -17.39 2.59
CA LYS A 146 -6.02 -18.14 1.37
C LYS A 146 -6.94 -17.32 0.48
N VAL A 147 -6.45 -17.03 -0.73
CA VAL A 147 -7.27 -16.49 -1.80
C VAL A 147 -8.31 -17.56 -2.19
N LYS A 148 -9.57 -17.27 -1.95
CA LYS A 148 -10.64 -18.15 -2.42
C LYS A 148 -10.66 -18.13 -3.94
N LYS A 149 -10.57 -19.30 -4.57
CA LYS A 149 -10.88 -19.40 -5.99
C LYS A 149 -12.38 -19.11 -6.15
N PRO A 150 -12.76 -18.29 -7.14
CA PRO A 150 -14.19 -18.12 -7.43
C PRO A 150 -14.83 -19.48 -7.62
N ALA A 151 -15.97 -19.68 -7.00
CA ALA A 151 -16.75 -20.90 -7.24
C ALA A 151 -17.02 -21.01 -8.74
N LYS A 152 -16.64 -22.11 -9.36
CA LYS A 152 -17.06 -22.40 -10.74
C LYS A 152 -18.58 -22.46 -10.72
N ARG A 153 -19.18 -21.49 -11.33
CA ARG A 153 -20.60 -21.55 -11.66
C ARG A 153 -20.80 -22.46 -12.85
#